data_ed458ae1268f75fa95b5ab2f6c776986
#
_entry.id   ed458ae1268f75fa95b5ab2f6c776986
#
_cell.length_a   1.000
_cell.length_b   1.000
_cell.length_c   1.000
_cell.angle_alpha   90.00
_cell.angle_beta   90.00
_cell.angle_gamma   90.00
#
_symmetry.space_group_name_H-M   'P 1'
#
loop_
_entity.id
_entity.type
_entity.pdbx_description
1 polymer ?
#
loop_
_entity_poly.entity_id
_entity_poly.type
_entity_poly.pdbx_seq_one_letter_code
_entity_poly.pdbx_strand_id
1 'polypeptide(L)'
;METSKLTAEGIIGEVVRIGARMSGGEFPTEIFPIRIQRIISSLHDCQGYPVDYVAAAILAAIAVGIGNSHLVQVKRNWLESPILYMALIGRPGANKSHPLSFAFQPFIEHDYCQNQEYQKLYAEYERTMSMSKKERLEAGLDEFPQAPVRRRFLVSDITPEGLSLIHAQNPRG
;
A
#
# COMPACT_ATOMS: atom_id res chain seq x y z
N MET A 1 -36.96 5.43 17.34
CA MET A 1 -35.65 5.60 16.67
C MET A 1 -35.39 4.36 15.83
N GLU A 2 -35.77 4.42 14.55
CA GLU A 2 -35.59 3.30 13.62
C GLU A 2 -34.09 3.15 13.29
N THR A 3 -33.54 2.01 13.68
CA THR A 3 -32.22 1.60 13.19
C THR A 3 -32.37 1.26 11.70
N SER A 4 -32.07 2.23 10.85
CA SER A 4 -31.93 2.02 9.41
C SER A 4 -30.91 0.88 9.20
N LYS A 5 -31.41 -0.27 8.69
CA LYS A 5 -30.52 -1.37 8.29
C LYS A 5 -29.62 -0.84 7.18
N LEU A 6 -28.33 -0.75 7.49
CA LEU A 6 -27.29 -0.43 6.51
C LEU A 6 -27.23 -1.57 5.49
N THR A 7 -27.95 -1.43 4.38
CA THR A 7 -27.84 -2.34 3.26
C THR A 7 -26.76 -1.81 2.29
N ALA A 8 -26.06 -2.70 1.60
CA ALA A 8 -25.04 -2.32 0.62
C ALA A 8 -25.59 -1.34 -0.44
N GLU A 9 -26.82 -1.55 -0.90
CA GLU A 9 -27.53 -0.67 -1.83
C GLU A 9 -27.82 0.70 -1.23
N GLY A 10 -28.18 0.77 0.05
CA GLY A 10 -28.39 2.03 0.77
C GLY A 10 -27.12 2.85 0.91
N ILE A 11 -26.00 2.19 1.22
CA ILE A 11 -24.68 2.83 1.32
C ILE A 11 -24.24 3.33 -0.06
N ILE A 12 -24.35 2.51 -1.11
CA ILE A 12 -24.01 2.90 -2.48
C ILE A 12 -24.87 4.07 -2.95
N GLY A 13 -26.18 4.03 -2.70
CA GLY A 13 -27.10 5.12 -3.04
C GLY A 13 -26.76 6.44 -2.32
N GLU A 14 -26.33 6.37 -1.07
CA GLU A 14 -25.93 7.55 -0.29
C GLU A 14 -24.58 8.10 -0.75
N VAL A 15 -23.60 7.26 -1.05
CA VAL A 15 -22.30 7.66 -1.62
C VAL A 15 -22.49 8.32 -3.01
N VAL A 16 -23.34 7.76 -3.87
CA VAL A 16 -23.67 8.36 -5.18
C VAL A 16 -24.37 9.72 -4.99
N ARG A 17 -25.27 9.84 -4.02
CA ARG A 17 -25.98 11.09 -3.73
C ARG A 17 -25.05 12.16 -3.13
N ILE A 18 -24.12 11.76 -2.27
CA ILE A 18 -23.08 12.65 -1.73
C ILE A 18 -22.12 13.08 -2.85
N GLY A 19 -21.68 12.15 -3.68
CA GLY A 19 -20.84 12.44 -4.84
C GLY A 19 -21.51 13.39 -5.86
N ALA A 20 -22.82 13.26 -6.08
CA ALA A 20 -23.58 14.17 -6.92
C ALA A 20 -23.79 15.56 -6.29
N ARG A 21 -23.80 15.67 -4.95
CA ARG A 21 -23.84 16.94 -4.23
C ARG A 21 -22.50 17.63 -4.13
N MET A 22 -21.43 16.85 -4.12
CA MET A 22 -20.04 17.33 -4.22
C MET A 22 -19.67 17.50 -5.69
N SER A 23 -20.55 18.17 -6.47
CA SER A 23 -20.31 18.37 -7.89
C SER A 23 -18.99 19.10 -8.14
N GLY A 24 -17.96 18.35 -8.52
CA GLY A 24 -17.00 18.78 -9.49
C GLY A 24 -15.98 19.83 -9.05
N GLY A 25 -15.40 19.71 -7.85
CA GLY A 25 -14.08 20.29 -7.65
C GLY A 25 -13.04 19.29 -8.20
N GLU A 26 -12.22 19.72 -9.13
CA GLU A 26 -11.01 18.97 -9.51
C GLU A 26 -10.12 18.81 -8.28
N PHE A 27 -9.33 17.74 -8.23
CA PHE A 27 -8.41 17.52 -7.12
C PHE A 27 -7.45 18.72 -7.01
N PRO A 28 -7.27 19.33 -5.81
CA PRO A 28 -6.45 20.54 -5.62
C PRO A 28 -4.96 20.17 -5.78
N THR A 29 -4.48 20.08 -7.02
CA THR A 29 -3.10 19.69 -7.33
C THR A 29 -2.05 20.65 -6.80
N GLU A 30 -2.44 21.88 -6.50
CA GLU A 30 -1.59 22.92 -5.90
C GLU A 30 -1.07 22.58 -4.49
N ILE A 31 -1.66 21.60 -3.81
CA ILE A 31 -1.14 21.08 -2.54
C ILE A 31 0.20 20.39 -2.70
N PHE A 32 0.51 19.90 -3.91
CA PHE A 32 1.78 19.23 -4.19
C PHE A 32 2.89 20.21 -4.57
N PRO A 33 4.16 19.85 -4.29
CA PRO A 33 5.30 20.56 -4.85
C PRO A 33 5.23 20.62 -6.38
N ILE A 34 5.73 21.69 -6.98
CA ILE A 34 5.66 21.96 -8.42
C ILE A 34 6.15 20.80 -9.31
N ARG A 35 7.13 20.02 -8.83
CA ARG A 35 7.61 18.82 -9.54
C ARG A 35 6.55 17.75 -9.67
N ILE A 36 5.79 17.53 -8.62
CA ILE A 36 4.67 16.56 -8.60
C ILE A 36 3.53 17.05 -9.48
N GLN A 37 3.18 18.35 -9.41
CA GLN A 37 2.17 18.93 -10.29
C GLN A 37 2.52 18.71 -11.76
N ARG A 38 3.78 18.91 -12.16
CA ARG A 38 4.26 18.64 -13.53
C ARG A 38 4.13 17.18 -13.94
N ILE A 39 4.40 16.24 -13.03
CA ILE A 39 4.21 14.81 -13.29
C ILE A 39 2.73 14.51 -13.53
N ILE A 40 1.83 15.05 -12.70
CA ILE A 40 0.38 14.87 -12.83
C ILE A 40 -0.10 15.40 -14.19
N SER A 41 0.29 16.63 -14.55
CA SER A 41 -0.08 17.23 -15.84
C SER A 41 0.47 16.41 -17.02
N SER A 42 1.74 15.99 -16.95
CA SER A 42 2.37 15.19 -17.99
C SER A 42 1.67 13.84 -18.22
N LEU A 43 1.27 13.17 -17.14
CA LEU A 43 0.53 11.91 -17.22
C LEU A 43 -0.88 12.11 -17.79
N HIS A 44 -1.53 13.22 -17.44
CA HIS A 44 -2.81 13.60 -18.03
C HIS A 44 -2.67 13.83 -19.52
N ASP A 45 -1.73 14.68 -19.93
CA ASP A 45 -1.54 15.12 -21.32
C ASP A 45 -1.06 13.98 -22.23
N CYS A 46 -0.12 13.14 -21.75
CA CYS A 46 0.50 12.10 -22.58
C CYS A 46 -0.24 10.75 -22.53
N GLN A 47 -0.87 10.42 -21.41
CA GLN A 47 -1.49 9.12 -21.18
C GLN A 47 -3.03 9.17 -21.05
N GLY A 48 -3.60 10.38 -21.02
CA GLY A 48 -5.04 10.57 -20.81
C GLY A 48 -5.53 10.13 -19.44
N TYR A 49 -4.65 10.09 -18.43
CA TYR A 49 -5.05 9.69 -17.08
C TYR A 49 -5.85 10.81 -16.41
N PRO A 50 -6.99 10.50 -15.78
CA PRO A 50 -7.73 11.50 -15.00
C PRO A 50 -6.86 12.08 -13.89
N VAL A 51 -6.81 13.40 -13.80
CA VAL A 51 -6.00 14.15 -12.82
C VAL A 51 -6.28 13.69 -11.40
N ASP A 52 -7.56 13.54 -11.04
CA ASP A 52 -7.99 13.11 -9.70
C ASP A 52 -7.41 11.75 -9.30
N TYR A 53 -7.38 10.79 -10.24
CA TYR A 53 -6.86 9.46 -9.95
C TYR A 53 -5.33 9.45 -9.82
N VAL A 54 -4.64 10.23 -10.67
CA VAL A 54 -3.19 10.39 -10.56
C VAL A 54 -2.80 11.06 -9.25
N ALA A 55 -3.46 12.16 -8.93
CA ALA A 55 -3.20 12.93 -7.72
C ALA A 55 -3.48 12.10 -6.45
N ALA A 56 -4.62 11.41 -6.40
CA ALA A 56 -4.97 10.52 -5.30
C ALA A 56 -3.97 9.37 -5.15
N ALA A 57 -3.58 8.72 -6.25
CA ALA A 57 -2.61 7.63 -6.22
C ALA A 57 -1.23 8.08 -5.74
N ILE A 58 -0.75 9.25 -6.19
CA ILE A 58 0.51 9.84 -5.72
C ILE A 58 0.43 10.18 -4.24
N LEU A 59 -0.69 10.76 -3.77
CA LEU A 59 -0.87 11.06 -2.35
C LEU A 59 -0.81 9.80 -1.49
N ALA A 60 -1.48 8.72 -1.94
CA ALA A 60 -1.43 7.43 -1.26
C ALA A 60 -0.01 6.84 -1.23
N ALA A 61 0.72 6.91 -2.36
CA ALA A 61 2.10 6.44 -2.44
C ALA A 61 3.04 7.24 -1.50
N ILE A 62 2.88 8.55 -1.42
CA ILE A 62 3.62 9.40 -0.48
C ILE A 62 3.31 9.00 0.96
N ALA A 63 2.04 8.76 1.29
CA ALA A 63 1.62 8.34 2.64
C ALA A 63 2.26 7.00 3.04
N VAL A 64 2.30 6.02 2.12
CA VAL A 64 3.01 4.75 2.32
C VAL A 64 4.53 4.98 2.52
N GLY A 65 5.14 5.85 1.71
CA GLY A 65 6.57 6.16 1.82
C GLY A 65 6.94 6.85 3.14
N ILE A 66 6.06 7.67 3.70
CA ILE A 66 6.24 8.26 5.03
C ILE A 66 6.06 7.19 6.11
N GLY A 67 5.04 6.34 5.98
CA GLY A 67 4.71 5.28 6.92
C GLY A 67 4.65 5.78 8.37
N ASN A 68 5.35 5.10 9.26
CA ASN A 68 5.43 5.43 10.69
C ASN A 68 6.65 6.31 11.06
N SER A 69 7.38 6.84 10.06
CA SER A 69 8.60 7.63 10.31
C SER A 69 8.30 9.03 10.84
N HIS A 70 7.15 9.61 10.49
CA HIS A 70 6.74 10.96 10.85
C HIS A 70 5.29 11.01 11.29
N LEU A 71 5.01 11.92 12.23
CA LEU A 71 3.67 12.27 12.67
C LEU A 71 3.43 13.75 12.43
N VAL A 72 2.20 14.10 12.09
CA VAL A 72 1.77 15.50 11.97
C VAL A 72 1.10 15.95 13.26
N GLN A 73 1.54 17.05 13.82
CA GLN A 73 0.85 17.69 14.92
C GLN A 73 -0.22 18.64 14.37
N VAL A 74 -1.47 18.18 14.33
CA VAL A 74 -2.61 18.95 13.83
C VAL A 74 -2.99 20.06 14.81
N LYS A 75 -2.96 19.74 16.11
CA LYS A 75 -3.20 20.67 17.22
C LYS A 75 -2.34 20.29 18.42
N ARG A 76 -2.28 21.17 19.42
CA ARG A 76 -1.64 20.85 20.70
C ARG A 76 -2.25 19.54 21.26
N ASN A 77 -1.45 18.52 21.47
CA ASN A 77 -1.85 17.19 21.92
C ASN A 77 -2.65 16.34 20.89
N TRP A 78 -2.65 16.70 19.62
CA TRP A 78 -3.24 15.90 18.56
C TRP A 78 -2.21 15.59 17.49
N LEU A 79 -1.69 14.34 17.53
CA LEU A 79 -0.74 13.80 16.57
C LEU A 79 -1.46 12.78 15.68
N GLU A 80 -1.25 12.89 14.37
CA GLU A 80 -1.79 11.99 13.37
C GLU A 80 -0.68 11.38 12.52
N SER A 81 -0.88 10.14 12.12
CA SER A 81 -0.04 9.46 11.14
C SER A 81 -0.58 9.68 9.72
N PRO A 82 0.26 9.55 8.67
CA PRO A 82 -0.17 9.75 7.28
C PRO A 82 -0.93 8.54 6.71
N ILE A 83 -1.65 7.79 7.55
CA ILE A 83 -2.46 6.65 7.09
C ILE A 83 -3.66 7.16 6.33
N LEU A 84 -3.82 6.73 5.07
CA LEU A 84 -4.93 7.12 4.21
C LEU A 84 -5.78 5.90 3.84
N TYR A 85 -7.09 6.05 4.03
CA TYR A 85 -8.09 5.12 3.51
C TYR A 85 -8.74 5.78 2.30
N MET A 86 -8.50 5.23 1.10
CA MET A 86 -8.92 5.83 -0.16
C MET A 86 -9.74 4.86 -0.99
N ALA A 87 -10.77 5.36 -1.66
CA ALA A 87 -11.57 4.63 -2.62
C ALA A 87 -11.65 5.41 -3.93
N LEU A 88 -11.17 4.82 -5.03
CA LEU A 88 -11.29 5.38 -6.38
C LEU A 88 -12.57 4.85 -7.03
N ILE A 89 -13.57 5.71 -7.15
CA ILE A 89 -14.88 5.38 -7.72
C ILE A 89 -14.97 5.96 -9.13
N GLY A 90 -15.38 5.14 -10.09
CA GLY A 90 -15.54 5.57 -11.48
C GLY A 90 -16.20 4.51 -12.33
N ARG A 91 -16.71 4.90 -13.49
CA ARG A 91 -17.33 3.99 -14.46
C ARG A 91 -16.34 2.89 -14.91
N PRO A 92 -16.82 1.74 -15.39
CA PRO A 92 -15.97 0.78 -16.09
C PRO A 92 -15.22 1.49 -17.24
N GLY A 93 -13.92 1.19 -17.40
CA GLY A 93 -13.09 1.84 -18.40
C GLY A 93 -12.57 3.24 -18.04
N ALA A 94 -12.84 3.79 -16.87
CA ALA A 94 -12.39 5.11 -16.42
C ALA A 94 -10.88 5.18 -16.11
N ASN A 95 -10.10 4.19 -16.51
CA ASN A 95 -8.63 4.15 -16.37
C ASN A 95 -8.11 4.38 -14.93
N LYS A 96 -8.75 3.75 -13.93
CA LYS A 96 -8.40 3.89 -12.50
C LYS A 96 -7.10 3.19 -12.10
N SER A 97 -6.85 2.03 -12.71
CA SER A 97 -5.77 1.12 -12.27
C SER A 97 -4.38 1.58 -12.71
N HIS A 98 -4.23 2.18 -13.87
CA HIS A 98 -2.94 2.61 -14.41
C HIS A 98 -2.30 3.73 -13.57
N PRO A 99 -3.01 4.81 -13.17
CA PRO A 99 -2.48 5.80 -12.26
C PRO A 99 -1.98 5.21 -10.94
N LEU A 100 -2.75 4.26 -10.38
CA LEU A 100 -2.37 3.56 -9.16
C LEU A 100 -1.09 2.75 -9.35
N SER A 101 -1.02 1.93 -10.40
CA SER A 101 0.17 1.15 -10.73
C SER A 101 1.40 2.04 -10.94
N PHE A 102 1.24 3.17 -11.65
CA PHE A 102 2.32 4.14 -11.84
C PHE A 102 2.85 4.69 -10.51
N ALA A 103 1.96 5.17 -9.64
CA ALA A 103 2.36 5.78 -8.38
C ALA A 103 3.03 4.77 -7.42
N PHE A 104 2.62 3.50 -7.47
CA PHE A 104 3.15 2.44 -6.61
C PHE A 104 4.31 1.65 -7.24
N GLN A 105 4.72 1.98 -8.47
CA GLN A 105 5.81 1.29 -9.15
C GLN A 105 7.10 1.16 -8.32
N PRO A 106 7.58 2.19 -7.60
CA PRO A 106 8.78 2.07 -6.78
C PRO A 106 8.66 1.01 -5.66
N PHE A 107 7.47 0.89 -5.07
CA PHE A 107 7.20 -0.12 -4.02
C PHE A 107 7.09 -1.53 -4.61
N ILE A 108 6.50 -1.65 -5.80
CA ILE A 108 6.41 -2.92 -6.54
C ILE A 108 7.82 -3.44 -6.87
N GLU A 109 8.68 -2.58 -7.38
CA GLU A 109 10.08 -2.92 -7.71
C GLU A 109 10.88 -3.29 -6.48
N HIS A 110 10.73 -2.53 -5.39
CA HIS A 110 11.35 -2.85 -4.11
C HIS A 110 10.91 -4.24 -3.61
N ASP A 111 9.60 -4.49 -3.57
CA ASP A 111 9.05 -5.77 -3.11
C ASP A 111 9.49 -6.94 -3.98
N TYR A 112 9.66 -6.72 -5.28
CA TYR A 112 10.22 -7.70 -6.20
C TYR A 112 11.67 -8.05 -5.83
N CYS A 113 12.52 -7.06 -5.59
CA CYS A 113 13.91 -7.27 -5.17
C CYS A 113 13.98 -7.99 -3.81
N GLN A 114 13.18 -7.55 -2.84
CA GLN A 114 13.11 -8.19 -1.51
C GLN A 114 12.63 -9.65 -1.60
N ASN A 115 11.70 -9.93 -2.51
CA ASN A 115 11.25 -11.30 -2.73
C ASN A 115 12.33 -12.20 -3.33
N GLN A 116 13.14 -11.68 -4.26
CA GLN A 116 14.27 -12.43 -4.82
C GLN A 116 15.33 -12.78 -3.76
N GLU A 117 15.63 -11.82 -2.89
CA GLU A 117 16.54 -12.03 -1.76
C GLU A 117 15.97 -13.06 -0.77
N TYR A 118 14.70 -12.90 -0.40
CA TYR A 118 14.01 -13.87 0.45
C TYR A 118 14.04 -15.29 -0.11
N GLN A 119 13.81 -15.48 -1.42
CA GLN A 119 13.85 -16.81 -2.05
C GLN A 119 15.23 -17.47 -1.93
N LYS A 120 16.30 -16.68 -2.05
CA LYS A 120 17.68 -17.19 -1.87
C LYS A 120 17.91 -17.64 -0.41
N LEU A 121 17.56 -16.77 0.54
CA LEU A 121 17.69 -17.08 1.96
C LEU A 121 16.83 -18.27 2.39
N TYR A 122 15.62 -18.37 1.83
CA TYR A 122 14.72 -19.47 2.12
C TYR A 122 15.24 -20.81 1.58
N ALA A 123 15.81 -20.83 0.38
CA ALA A 123 16.44 -22.01 -0.19
C ALA A 123 17.67 -22.47 0.63
N GLU A 124 18.45 -21.52 1.17
CA GLU A 124 19.57 -21.81 2.06
C GLU A 124 19.07 -22.36 3.41
N TYR A 125 18.03 -21.76 3.96
CA TYR A 125 17.36 -22.26 5.17
C TYR A 125 16.84 -23.71 4.97
N GLU A 126 16.16 -24.01 3.87
CA GLU A 126 15.68 -25.37 3.57
C GLU A 126 16.82 -26.37 3.47
N ARG A 127 17.93 -26.00 2.82
CA ARG A 127 19.14 -26.85 2.77
C ARG A 127 19.68 -27.11 4.17
N THR A 128 19.79 -26.08 4.99
CA THR A 128 20.27 -26.20 6.36
C THR A 128 19.33 -27.07 7.21
N MET A 129 18.04 -26.92 7.06
CA MET A 129 17.04 -27.73 7.76
C MET A 129 17.02 -29.18 7.31
N SER A 130 17.41 -29.49 6.06
CA SER A 130 17.52 -30.86 5.56
C SER A 130 18.72 -31.61 6.13
N MET A 131 19.71 -30.92 6.69
CA MET A 131 20.87 -31.50 7.38
C MET A 131 20.49 -32.01 8.77
N SER A 132 21.12 -33.09 9.22
CA SER A 132 21.02 -33.51 10.61
C SER A 132 21.66 -32.46 11.55
N LYS A 133 21.26 -32.49 12.83
CA LYS A 133 21.86 -31.59 13.86
C LYS A 133 23.39 -31.71 13.91
N LYS A 134 23.93 -32.94 13.79
CA LYS A 134 25.35 -33.21 13.81
C LYS A 134 26.08 -32.59 12.62
N GLU A 135 25.53 -32.77 11.42
CA GLU A 135 26.08 -32.20 10.17
C GLU A 135 26.08 -30.64 10.24
N ARG A 136 25.02 -30.01 10.77
CA ARG A 136 24.99 -28.55 10.95
C ARG A 136 26.09 -28.06 11.88
N LEU A 137 26.29 -28.72 13.02
CA LEU A 137 27.35 -28.37 13.97
C LEU A 137 28.75 -28.56 13.37
N GLU A 138 28.98 -29.66 12.65
CA GLU A 138 30.25 -29.90 11.98
C GLU A 138 30.54 -28.90 10.86
N ALA A 139 29.51 -28.39 10.21
CA ALA A 139 29.59 -27.32 9.20
C ALA A 139 29.67 -25.90 9.82
N GLY A 140 29.64 -25.77 11.16
CA GLY A 140 29.68 -24.48 11.84
C GLY A 140 28.38 -23.65 11.67
N LEU A 141 27.26 -24.30 11.33
CA LEU A 141 25.96 -23.69 11.17
C LEU A 141 25.19 -23.67 12.49
N ASP A 142 24.17 -22.79 12.55
CA ASP A 142 23.33 -22.67 13.75
C ASP A 142 22.56 -23.99 14.02
N GLU A 143 22.48 -24.37 15.28
CA GLU A 143 21.73 -25.54 15.72
C GLU A 143 20.23 -25.37 15.44
N PHE A 144 19.72 -24.16 15.61
CA PHE A 144 18.29 -23.80 15.40
C PHE A 144 18.17 -22.64 14.42
N PRO A 145 18.33 -22.91 13.10
CA PRO A 145 18.22 -21.84 12.11
C PRO A 145 16.84 -21.20 12.15
N GLN A 146 16.79 -19.89 12.13
CA GLN A 146 15.54 -19.15 12.05
C GLN A 146 15.08 -19.04 10.60
N ALA A 147 13.79 -19.25 10.35
CA ALA A 147 13.22 -19.05 9.03
C ALA A 147 13.32 -17.57 8.64
N PRO A 148 13.78 -17.26 7.42
CA PRO A 148 13.83 -15.88 6.94
C PRO A 148 12.43 -15.30 6.84
N VAL A 149 12.31 -14.00 7.08
CA VAL A 149 11.05 -13.27 7.01
C VAL A 149 11.02 -12.47 5.71
N ARG A 150 9.92 -12.59 4.95
CA ARG A 150 9.70 -11.82 3.74
C ARG A 150 9.30 -10.38 4.09
N ARG A 151 10.12 -9.42 3.70
CA ARG A 151 9.80 -7.98 3.79
C ARG A 151 8.98 -7.56 2.58
N ARG A 152 7.96 -6.72 2.79
CA ARG A 152 7.12 -6.18 1.72
C ARG A 152 6.37 -4.93 2.17
N PHE A 153 6.09 -4.04 1.22
CA PHE A 153 5.24 -2.86 1.40
C PHE A 153 3.80 -3.13 0.96
N LEU A 154 3.61 -3.93 -0.09
CA LEU A 154 2.31 -4.12 -0.71
C LEU A 154 1.72 -5.49 -0.39
N VAL A 155 0.44 -5.48 -0.11
CA VAL A 155 -0.35 -6.68 0.15
C VAL A 155 -1.66 -6.56 -0.63
N SER A 156 -2.02 -7.63 -1.35
CA SER A 156 -3.29 -7.77 -2.07
C SER A 156 -3.89 -9.14 -1.78
N ASP A 157 -5.20 -9.25 -1.87
CA ASP A 157 -5.96 -10.50 -1.76
C ASP A 157 -5.58 -11.36 -0.54
N ILE A 158 -5.53 -10.72 0.63
CA ILE A 158 -5.11 -11.35 1.87
C ILE A 158 -6.28 -11.59 2.81
N THR A 159 -6.26 -12.71 3.53
CA THR A 159 -7.18 -12.97 4.64
C THR A 159 -6.78 -12.19 5.89
N PRO A 160 -7.70 -11.92 6.83
CA PRO A 160 -7.38 -11.26 8.09
C PRO A 160 -6.28 -11.95 8.90
N GLU A 161 -6.26 -13.30 8.88
CA GLU A 161 -5.24 -14.11 9.55
C GLU A 161 -3.87 -13.92 8.89
N GLY A 162 -3.84 -13.92 7.56
CA GLY A 162 -2.62 -13.66 6.79
C GLY A 162 -2.08 -12.25 7.04
N LEU A 163 -2.97 -11.24 7.12
CA LEU A 163 -2.59 -9.88 7.45
C LEU A 163 -1.99 -9.78 8.85
N SER A 164 -2.59 -10.44 9.83
CA SER A 164 -2.08 -10.50 11.20
C SER A 164 -0.69 -11.12 11.28
N LEU A 165 -0.43 -12.17 10.50
CA LEU A 165 0.88 -12.80 10.41
C LEU A 165 1.91 -11.85 9.80
N ILE A 166 1.55 -11.14 8.72
CA ILE A 166 2.44 -10.16 8.10
C ILE A 166 2.82 -9.05 9.08
N HIS A 167 1.85 -8.50 9.82
CA HIS A 167 2.10 -7.49 10.84
C HIS A 167 3.00 -8.00 11.97
N ALA A 168 2.82 -9.25 12.41
CA ALA A 168 3.69 -9.86 13.40
C ALA A 168 5.15 -10.00 12.91
N GLN A 169 5.33 -10.31 11.62
CA GLN A 169 6.64 -10.45 10.98
C GLN A 169 7.26 -9.11 10.58
N ASN A 170 6.44 -8.09 10.31
CA ASN A 170 6.86 -6.76 9.87
C ASN A 170 6.26 -5.67 10.80
N PRO A 171 6.68 -5.60 12.07
CA PRO A 171 6.02 -4.75 13.08
C PRO A 171 6.17 -3.24 12.85
N ARG A 172 6.98 -2.84 11.89
CA ARG A 172 7.18 -1.42 11.52
C ARG A 172 6.53 -1.03 10.19
N GLY A 173 5.76 -1.95 9.59
CA GLY A 173 5.08 -1.74 8.30
C GLY A 173 5.95 -2.04 7.14
#